data_9046b8aa962a40d008f20a4e227452db
#
_entry.id   9046b8aa962a40d008f20a4e227452db
#
_cell.length_a   1.000
_cell.length_b   1.000
_cell.length_c   1.000
_cell.angle_alpha   90.00
_cell.angle_beta   90.00
_cell.angle_gamma   90.00
#
_symmetry.space_group_name_H-M   'P 1'
#
loop_
_entity.id
_entity.type
_entity.pdbx_description
1 polymer ?
#
loop_
_entity_poly.entity_id
_entity_poly.type
_entity_poly.pdbx_seq_one_letter_code
_entity_poly.pdbx_strand_id
1 'polypeptide(L)'
;ELFPYTRIGRIGFDDTIIAPRPADPCFITDTTFRDGQQARPPYTVKQIAHIFDLLHKLGGKSGLIQASEFFMYSAKDRKAIDTCRARGYRFPRVTGWIRANENDLRIARDMEFDEVGMLTSVSDYHIYLKLGKTRRQAMDDYLRIIERALEWGIVPRCHFEDVTRADIHGFCLPFASRLMELARQASMPVKIRLCDTMGFGVPYAGAALPRSVQGIVRAFTDEAGVPGQWLEWHGHNDFHKVLV
;
A
#
# COMPACT_ATOMS: atom_id res chain seq x y z
N GLU A 1 -39.27 6.49 15.74
CA GLU A 1 -38.17 5.54 15.64
C GLU A 1 -37.71 5.18 17.05
N LEU A 2 -37.93 3.92 17.47
CA LEU A 2 -37.61 3.48 18.83
C LEU A 2 -36.11 3.35 19.11
N PHE A 3 -35.35 3.07 18.05
CA PHE A 3 -33.89 2.87 18.15
C PHE A 3 -33.19 3.59 16.99
N PRO A 4 -32.86 4.89 17.15
CA PRO A 4 -32.20 5.65 16.09
C PRO A 4 -30.70 5.30 16.00
N TYR A 5 -30.39 4.12 15.51
CA TYR A 5 -29.00 3.63 15.40
C TYR A 5 -28.06 4.55 14.58
N THR A 6 -28.64 5.40 13.74
CA THR A 6 -27.91 6.41 12.99
C THR A 6 -27.58 7.68 13.79
N ARG A 7 -28.18 7.85 14.98
CA ARG A 7 -28.01 9.02 15.86
C ARG A 7 -27.18 8.72 17.09
N ILE A 8 -26.18 7.86 16.96
CA ILE A 8 -25.24 7.59 18.05
C ILE A 8 -24.51 8.89 18.40
N GLY A 9 -24.57 9.27 19.68
CA GLY A 9 -23.83 10.43 20.18
C GLY A 9 -22.34 10.25 19.91
N ARG A 10 -21.71 11.27 19.31
CA ARG A 10 -20.27 11.27 19.08
C ARG A 10 -19.63 12.05 20.23
N ILE A 11 -18.67 11.40 20.88
CA ILE A 11 -17.84 12.07 21.89
C ILE A 11 -16.57 12.52 21.15
N GLY A 12 -16.35 13.84 21.09
CA GLY A 12 -15.11 14.44 20.63
C GLY A 12 -14.28 14.86 21.83
N PHE A 13 -12.96 14.64 21.75
CA PHE A 13 -12.00 15.23 22.69
C PHE A 13 -11.35 16.42 22.01
N ASP A 14 -11.10 17.48 22.75
CA ASP A 14 -10.47 18.73 22.28
C ASP A 14 -11.16 19.36 21.05
N ASP A 15 -12.49 19.23 20.94
CA ASP A 15 -13.31 19.70 19.82
C ASP A 15 -12.88 19.20 18.44
N THR A 16 -11.99 18.19 18.40
CA THR A 16 -11.46 17.64 17.18
C THR A 16 -12.28 16.44 16.72
N ILE A 17 -13.35 16.67 15.98
CA ILE A 17 -14.12 15.62 15.31
C ILE A 17 -13.62 15.50 13.87
N ILE A 18 -12.88 14.44 13.58
CA ILE A 18 -12.55 14.10 12.21
C ILE A 18 -13.75 13.37 11.60
N ALA A 19 -14.49 14.05 10.72
CA ALA A 19 -15.57 13.42 10.00
C ALA A 19 -15.02 12.36 9.04
N PRO A 20 -15.54 11.11 9.05
CA PRO A 20 -15.16 10.11 8.06
C PRO A 20 -15.46 10.61 6.64
N ARG A 21 -14.51 10.42 5.73
CA ARG A 21 -14.68 10.66 4.30
C ARG A 21 -14.49 9.31 3.60
N PRO A 22 -15.51 8.44 3.54
CA PRO A 22 -15.38 7.15 2.89
C PRO A 22 -15.04 7.32 1.42
N ALA A 23 -14.16 6.48 0.90
CA ALA A 23 -13.88 6.43 -0.52
C ALA A 23 -15.13 5.90 -1.28
N ASP A 24 -15.46 6.55 -2.40
CA ASP A 24 -16.50 6.09 -3.29
C ASP A 24 -16.00 6.22 -4.74
N PRO A 25 -15.71 5.12 -5.43
CA PRO A 25 -15.75 3.72 -4.94
C PRO A 25 -14.55 3.33 -4.07
N CYS A 26 -14.76 2.35 -3.18
CA CYS A 26 -13.69 1.69 -2.43
C CYS A 26 -13.24 0.42 -3.18
N PHE A 27 -11.93 0.17 -3.23
CA PHE A 27 -11.35 -0.99 -3.90
C PHE A 27 -10.44 -1.78 -2.96
N ILE A 28 -10.25 -3.05 -3.29
CA ILE A 28 -9.38 -3.97 -2.55
C ILE A 28 -8.19 -4.35 -3.42
N THR A 29 -7.01 -4.33 -2.84
CA THR A 29 -5.83 -5.01 -3.37
C THR A 29 -5.59 -6.27 -2.54
N ASP A 30 -5.56 -7.41 -3.20
CA ASP A 30 -5.22 -8.69 -2.59
C ASP A 30 -3.70 -8.84 -2.46
N THR A 31 -3.23 -9.28 -1.30
CA THR A 31 -1.81 -9.54 -1.02
C THR A 31 -1.53 -11.01 -0.64
N THR A 32 -2.46 -11.89 -0.92
CA THR A 32 -2.36 -13.32 -0.58
C THR A 32 -1.10 -13.98 -1.16
N PHE A 33 -0.71 -13.61 -2.39
CA PHE A 33 0.43 -14.24 -3.07
C PHE A 33 1.78 -13.56 -2.76
N ARG A 34 1.76 -12.50 -1.99
CA ARG A 34 2.96 -11.84 -1.47
C ARG A 34 3.00 -11.95 0.05
N ASP A 35 2.25 -11.14 0.76
CA ASP A 35 2.27 -11.05 2.21
C ASP A 35 1.71 -12.30 2.87
N GLY A 36 0.60 -12.81 2.36
CA GLY A 36 -0.07 -14.00 2.86
C GLY A 36 0.75 -15.29 2.75
N GLN A 37 1.83 -15.32 1.97
CA GLN A 37 2.73 -16.47 1.90
C GLN A 37 3.88 -16.44 2.93
N GLN A 38 4.07 -15.32 3.66
CA GLN A 38 5.22 -15.17 4.57
C GLN A 38 5.06 -16.00 5.85
N ALA A 39 3.84 -16.23 6.31
CA ALA A 39 3.54 -16.94 7.55
C ALA A 39 3.18 -18.43 7.36
N ARG A 40 3.39 -19.00 6.17
CA ARG A 40 2.99 -20.36 5.81
C ARG A 40 3.87 -20.96 4.72
N PRO A 41 3.84 -22.29 4.49
CA PRO A 41 4.48 -22.88 3.31
C PRO A 41 3.94 -22.22 2.03
N PRO A 42 4.81 -21.87 1.06
CA PRO A 42 4.39 -21.20 -0.16
C PRO A 42 3.38 -22.04 -0.96
N TYR A 43 2.39 -21.38 -1.56
CA TYR A 43 1.45 -22.03 -2.46
C TYR A 43 2.14 -22.60 -3.70
N THR A 44 1.61 -23.70 -4.21
CA THR A 44 1.96 -24.21 -5.53
C THR A 44 1.35 -23.30 -6.62
N VAL A 45 1.91 -23.35 -7.84
CA VAL A 45 1.37 -22.62 -9.00
C VAL A 45 -0.12 -22.93 -9.23
N LYS A 46 -0.52 -24.20 -9.08
CA LYS A 46 -1.92 -24.63 -9.23
C LYS A 46 -2.83 -23.99 -8.19
N GLN A 47 -2.39 -23.91 -6.92
CA GLN A 47 -3.14 -23.26 -5.85
C GLN A 47 -3.26 -21.76 -6.08
N ILE A 48 -2.17 -21.09 -6.48
CA ILE A 48 -2.17 -19.67 -6.81
C ILE A 48 -3.18 -19.38 -7.92
N ALA A 49 -3.13 -20.13 -9.02
CA ALA A 49 -4.05 -19.95 -10.14
C ALA A 49 -5.52 -20.16 -9.70
N HIS A 50 -5.79 -21.19 -8.88
CA HIS A 50 -7.14 -21.45 -8.38
C HIS A 50 -7.64 -20.32 -7.47
N ILE A 51 -6.82 -19.84 -6.53
CA ILE A 51 -7.17 -18.71 -5.65
C ILE A 51 -7.38 -17.44 -6.48
N PHE A 52 -6.55 -17.21 -7.50
CA PHE A 52 -6.71 -16.07 -8.41
C PHE A 52 -8.05 -16.11 -9.17
N ASP A 53 -8.47 -17.30 -9.64
CA ASP A 53 -9.78 -17.52 -10.25
C ASP A 53 -10.93 -17.23 -9.27
N LEU A 54 -10.77 -17.57 -7.97
CA LEU A 54 -11.75 -17.26 -6.92
C LEU A 54 -11.80 -15.76 -6.61
N LEU A 55 -10.65 -15.08 -6.55
CA LEU A 55 -10.58 -13.63 -6.36
C LEU A 55 -11.26 -12.87 -7.51
N HIS A 56 -11.08 -13.35 -8.75
CA HIS A 56 -11.79 -12.80 -9.91
C HIS A 56 -13.31 -12.93 -9.74
N LYS A 57 -13.80 -14.11 -9.35
CA LYS A 57 -15.23 -14.35 -9.11
C LYS A 57 -15.78 -13.50 -7.95
N LEU A 58 -15.03 -13.41 -6.85
CA LEU A 58 -15.40 -12.63 -5.67
C LEU A 58 -15.47 -11.13 -5.97
N GLY A 59 -14.50 -10.60 -6.75
CA GLY A 59 -14.48 -9.20 -7.16
C GLY A 59 -15.61 -8.82 -8.12
N GLY A 60 -16.18 -9.80 -8.81
CA GLY A 60 -17.29 -9.62 -9.72
C GLY A 60 -16.98 -8.72 -10.91
N LYS A 61 -18.05 -8.36 -11.67
CA LYS A 61 -17.92 -7.52 -12.88
C LYS A 61 -17.44 -6.09 -12.58
N SER A 62 -17.74 -5.56 -11.39
CA SER A 62 -17.33 -4.22 -10.95
C SER A 62 -15.82 -4.13 -10.69
N GLY A 63 -15.16 -5.29 -10.45
CA GLY A 63 -13.76 -5.34 -10.12
C GLY A 63 -13.47 -4.77 -8.72
N LEU A 64 -14.26 -5.11 -7.72
CA LEU A 64 -14.03 -4.70 -6.34
C LEU A 64 -12.60 -5.07 -5.88
N ILE A 65 -12.10 -6.25 -6.29
CA ILE A 65 -10.70 -6.62 -6.12
C ILE A 65 -9.95 -6.17 -7.38
N GLN A 66 -9.27 -5.03 -7.29
CA GLN A 66 -8.64 -4.38 -8.44
C GLN A 66 -7.29 -4.98 -8.83
N ALA A 67 -6.52 -5.43 -7.85
CA ALA A 67 -5.20 -5.95 -8.07
C ALA A 67 -4.88 -7.10 -7.10
N SER A 68 -4.00 -7.97 -7.52
CA SER A 68 -3.37 -8.98 -6.68
C SER A 68 -1.85 -8.87 -6.81
N GLU A 69 -1.16 -8.85 -5.67
CA GLU A 69 0.27 -8.55 -5.56
C GLU A 69 1.08 -9.83 -5.39
N PHE A 70 2.13 -9.96 -6.18
CA PHE A 70 2.96 -11.17 -6.26
C PHE A 70 4.42 -10.91 -5.91
N PHE A 71 5.07 -11.90 -5.29
CA PHE A 71 6.52 -12.04 -5.40
C PHE A 71 6.92 -12.51 -6.80
N MET A 72 8.13 -12.12 -7.25
CA MET A 72 8.61 -12.41 -8.60
C MET A 72 10.03 -12.99 -8.64
N TYR A 73 10.58 -13.37 -7.49
CA TYR A 73 11.99 -13.73 -7.39
C TYR A 73 12.31 -15.16 -7.82
N SER A 74 11.46 -16.12 -7.53
CA SER A 74 11.67 -17.53 -7.87
C SER A 74 11.08 -17.91 -9.21
N ALA A 75 11.60 -18.97 -9.82
CA ALA A 75 11.01 -19.54 -11.04
C ALA A 75 9.55 -19.96 -10.85
N LYS A 76 9.20 -20.45 -9.64
CA LYS A 76 7.82 -20.78 -9.27
C LYS A 76 6.93 -19.53 -9.31
N ASP A 77 7.39 -18.41 -8.74
CA ASP A 77 6.61 -17.16 -8.68
C ASP A 77 6.37 -16.62 -10.10
N ARG A 78 7.39 -16.61 -10.93
CA ARG A 78 7.27 -16.19 -12.34
C ARG A 78 6.27 -17.07 -13.10
N LYS A 79 6.36 -18.40 -12.97
CA LYS A 79 5.40 -19.32 -13.58
C LYS A 79 3.97 -19.09 -13.07
N ALA A 80 3.79 -18.75 -11.80
CA ALA A 80 2.48 -18.44 -11.25
C ALA A 80 1.92 -17.14 -11.85
N ILE A 81 2.74 -16.10 -11.97
CA ILE A 81 2.40 -14.83 -12.61
C ILE A 81 1.94 -15.06 -14.05
N ASP A 82 2.74 -15.79 -14.85
CA ASP A 82 2.41 -16.09 -16.24
C ASP A 82 1.09 -16.86 -16.34
N THR A 83 0.88 -17.85 -15.44
CA THR A 83 -0.36 -18.63 -15.38
C THR A 83 -1.58 -17.75 -15.06
N CYS A 84 -1.45 -16.80 -14.14
CA CYS A 84 -2.53 -15.88 -13.79
C CYS A 84 -2.79 -14.86 -14.92
N ARG A 85 -1.76 -14.30 -15.54
CA ARG A 85 -1.89 -13.40 -16.69
C ARG A 85 -2.57 -14.06 -17.88
N ALA A 86 -2.26 -15.34 -18.14
CA ALA A 86 -2.87 -16.12 -19.21
C ALA A 86 -4.40 -16.29 -19.07
N ARG A 87 -5.00 -16.00 -17.91
CA ARG A 87 -6.46 -15.97 -17.73
C ARG A 87 -7.13 -14.82 -18.50
N GLY A 88 -6.40 -13.77 -18.83
CA GLY A 88 -6.94 -12.61 -19.54
C GLY A 88 -7.98 -11.82 -18.74
N TYR A 89 -8.02 -11.96 -17.42
CA TYR A 89 -8.96 -11.21 -16.60
C TYR A 89 -8.61 -9.73 -16.57
N ARG A 90 -9.62 -8.87 -16.70
CA ARG A 90 -9.45 -7.43 -16.45
C ARG A 90 -9.11 -7.15 -14.98
N PHE A 91 -9.75 -7.88 -14.05
CA PHE A 91 -9.58 -7.80 -12.61
C PHE A 91 -9.58 -9.18 -11.96
N PRO A 92 -8.76 -9.40 -10.92
CA PRO A 92 -7.71 -8.50 -10.45
C PRO A 92 -6.55 -8.40 -11.45
N ARG A 93 -5.93 -7.21 -11.53
CA ARG A 93 -4.67 -7.03 -12.27
C ARG A 93 -3.53 -7.71 -11.51
N VAL A 94 -2.59 -8.25 -12.23
CA VAL A 94 -1.38 -8.83 -11.64
C VAL A 94 -0.36 -7.71 -11.43
N THR A 95 0.00 -7.44 -10.18
CA THR A 95 1.02 -6.47 -9.81
C THR A 95 2.18 -7.15 -9.08
N GLY A 96 3.38 -6.60 -9.20
CA GLY A 96 4.57 -7.13 -8.54
C GLY A 96 4.89 -6.41 -7.24
N TRP A 97 5.75 -7.03 -6.42
CA TRP A 97 6.34 -6.40 -5.24
C TRP A 97 7.85 -6.53 -5.26
N ILE A 98 8.54 -5.41 -4.98
CA ILE A 98 9.99 -5.31 -4.98
C ILE A 98 10.50 -4.51 -3.78
N ARG A 99 11.77 -4.71 -3.45
CA ARG A 99 12.52 -3.73 -2.66
C ARG A 99 12.86 -2.53 -3.53
N ALA A 100 12.96 -1.36 -2.93
CA ALA A 100 13.33 -0.14 -3.66
C ALA A 100 14.83 -0.13 -4.02
N ASN A 101 15.21 -0.98 -4.97
CA ASN A 101 16.55 -1.03 -5.55
C ASN A 101 16.49 -1.35 -7.05
N GLU A 102 17.58 -1.00 -7.76
CA GLU A 102 17.61 -1.07 -9.22
C GLU A 102 17.56 -2.51 -9.76
N ASN A 103 18.18 -3.46 -9.07
CA ASN A 103 18.19 -4.86 -9.52
C ASN A 103 16.78 -5.46 -9.50
N ASP A 104 16.02 -5.20 -8.42
CA ASP A 104 14.66 -5.67 -8.30
C ASP A 104 13.74 -4.97 -9.33
N LEU A 105 13.96 -3.65 -9.56
CA LEU A 105 13.21 -2.91 -10.56
C LEU A 105 13.46 -3.42 -11.98
N ARG A 106 14.69 -3.83 -12.32
CA ARG A 106 14.99 -4.47 -13.60
C ARG A 106 14.19 -5.76 -13.78
N ILE A 107 14.08 -6.59 -12.73
CA ILE A 107 13.26 -7.81 -12.80
C ILE A 107 11.80 -7.46 -13.13
N ALA A 108 11.26 -6.42 -12.50
CA ALA A 108 9.90 -5.97 -12.75
C ALA A 108 9.71 -5.50 -14.20
N ARG A 109 10.66 -4.73 -14.73
CA ARG A 109 10.65 -4.30 -16.14
C ARG A 109 10.73 -5.49 -17.10
N ASP A 110 11.68 -6.40 -16.86
CA ASP A 110 11.91 -7.57 -17.72
C ASP A 110 10.73 -8.56 -17.71
N MET A 111 9.90 -8.49 -16.67
CA MET A 111 8.62 -9.21 -16.57
C MET A 111 7.41 -8.37 -17.02
N GLU A 112 7.63 -7.20 -17.60
CA GLU A 112 6.59 -6.35 -18.17
C GLU A 112 5.46 -5.99 -17.18
N PHE A 113 5.85 -5.54 -15.96
CA PHE A 113 4.88 -5.05 -15.01
C PHE A 113 4.55 -3.58 -15.28
N ASP A 114 3.24 -3.26 -15.37
CA ASP A 114 2.75 -1.89 -15.48
C ASP A 114 2.75 -1.17 -14.12
N GLU A 115 2.65 -1.91 -13.02
CA GLU A 115 2.60 -1.38 -11.66
C GLU A 115 3.33 -2.31 -10.69
N VAL A 116 4.14 -1.72 -9.80
CA VAL A 116 4.85 -2.49 -8.75
C VAL A 116 4.75 -1.80 -7.40
N GLY A 117 4.54 -2.61 -6.37
CA GLY A 117 4.74 -2.20 -4.98
C GLY A 117 6.24 -2.12 -4.68
N MET A 118 6.68 -1.00 -4.11
CA MET A 118 8.08 -0.75 -3.73
C MET A 118 8.19 -0.54 -2.22
N LEU A 119 8.98 -1.36 -1.55
CA LEU A 119 9.20 -1.23 -0.12
C LEU A 119 10.00 0.04 0.19
N THR A 120 9.36 1.00 0.82
CA THR A 120 9.97 2.25 1.30
C THR A 120 9.73 2.37 2.80
N SER A 121 10.69 1.92 3.61
CA SER A 121 10.57 2.00 5.08
C SER A 121 10.61 3.45 5.55
N VAL A 122 9.68 3.84 6.42
CA VAL A 122 9.53 5.24 6.84
C VAL A 122 9.72 5.48 8.34
N SER A 123 9.77 4.42 9.17
CA SER A 123 10.08 4.59 10.59
C SER A 123 11.58 4.68 10.83
N ASP A 124 11.98 5.41 11.84
CA ASP A 124 13.37 5.51 12.26
C ASP A 124 13.94 4.14 12.68
N TYR A 125 13.10 3.27 13.26
CA TYR A 125 13.50 1.89 13.56
C TYR A 125 14.01 1.15 12.32
N HIS A 126 13.32 1.28 11.19
CA HIS A 126 13.75 0.64 9.97
C HIS A 126 14.86 1.41 9.27
N ILE A 127 14.80 2.73 9.22
CA ILE A 127 15.80 3.56 8.54
C ILE A 127 17.17 3.41 9.22
N TYR A 128 17.25 3.59 10.54
CA TYR A 128 18.52 3.52 11.25
C TYR A 128 18.97 2.10 11.59
N LEU A 129 18.09 1.26 12.13
CA LEU A 129 18.49 -0.04 12.64
C LEU A 129 18.52 -1.13 11.57
N LYS A 130 17.58 -1.10 10.59
CA LYS A 130 17.50 -2.10 9.53
C LYS A 130 18.34 -1.72 8.32
N LEU A 131 18.28 -0.46 7.88
CA LEU A 131 18.95 0.01 6.68
C LEU A 131 20.31 0.65 6.94
N GLY A 132 20.62 1.04 8.19
CA GLY A 132 21.86 1.74 8.55
C GLY A 132 22.01 3.10 7.86
N LYS A 133 20.91 3.82 7.62
CA LYS A 133 20.88 5.08 6.87
C LYS A 133 20.32 6.22 7.71
N THR A 134 20.63 7.44 7.32
CA THR A 134 19.91 8.64 7.77
C THR A 134 18.58 8.76 6.99
N ARG A 135 17.63 9.52 7.52
CA ARG A 135 16.37 9.84 6.83
C ARG A 135 16.61 10.41 5.42
N ARG A 136 17.58 11.31 5.29
CA ARG A 136 17.95 11.93 4.01
C ARG A 136 18.45 10.89 3.01
N GLN A 137 19.40 10.06 3.42
CA GLN A 137 19.95 9.00 2.55
C GLN A 137 18.87 8.02 2.11
N ALA A 138 17.97 7.62 3.01
CA ALA A 138 16.86 6.73 2.67
C ALA A 138 15.93 7.39 1.64
N MET A 139 15.54 8.65 1.85
CA MET A 139 14.68 9.40 0.92
C MET A 139 15.33 9.55 -0.44
N ASP A 140 16.60 9.97 -0.51
CA ASP A 140 17.32 10.18 -1.77
C ASP A 140 17.43 8.87 -2.57
N ASP A 141 17.71 7.75 -1.88
CA ASP A 141 17.76 6.44 -2.53
C ASP A 141 16.38 5.98 -3.06
N TYR A 142 15.31 6.19 -2.30
CA TYR A 142 13.95 5.85 -2.74
C TYR A 142 13.55 6.68 -3.95
N LEU A 143 13.73 8.00 -3.90
CA LEU A 143 13.36 8.90 -4.99
C LEU A 143 14.06 8.51 -6.29
N ARG A 144 15.36 8.20 -6.24
CA ARG A 144 16.12 7.75 -7.42
C ARG A 144 15.52 6.50 -8.09
N ILE A 145 15.05 5.51 -7.29
CA ILE A 145 14.45 4.29 -7.84
C ILE A 145 13.05 4.55 -8.37
N ILE A 146 12.30 5.44 -7.72
CA ILE A 146 10.96 5.83 -8.16
C ILE A 146 11.03 6.62 -9.47
N GLU A 147 11.97 7.57 -9.60
CA GLU A 147 12.26 8.27 -10.87
C GLU A 147 12.56 7.28 -11.99
N ARG A 148 13.43 6.31 -11.72
CA ARG A 148 13.77 5.27 -12.70
C ARG A 148 12.56 4.42 -13.11
N ALA A 149 11.66 4.10 -12.19
CA ALA A 149 10.43 3.38 -12.50
C ALA A 149 9.53 4.20 -13.44
N LEU A 150 9.37 5.48 -13.15
CA LEU A 150 8.59 6.41 -13.98
C LEU A 150 9.19 6.56 -15.38
N GLU A 151 10.53 6.67 -15.50
CA GLU A 151 11.23 6.67 -16.79
C GLU A 151 10.96 5.41 -17.62
N TRP A 152 10.76 4.28 -16.98
CA TRP A 152 10.45 3.01 -17.64
C TRP A 152 8.95 2.79 -17.86
N GLY A 153 8.10 3.78 -17.54
CA GLY A 153 6.65 3.67 -17.68
C GLY A 153 5.97 2.75 -16.65
N ILE A 154 6.67 2.42 -15.56
CA ILE A 154 6.15 1.57 -14.48
C ILE A 154 5.57 2.46 -13.38
N VAL A 155 4.30 2.27 -13.04
CA VAL A 155 3.64 2.97 -11.93
C VAL A 155 4.18 2.45 -10.59
N PRO A 156 4.88 3.29 -9.80
CA PRO A 156 5.34 2.89 -8.48
C PRO A 156 4.21 3.05 -7.45
N ARG A 157 4.04 2.03 -6.60
CA ARG A 157 3.23 2.09 -5.39
C ARG A 157 4.15 2.00 -4.19
N CYS A 158 4.47 3.14 -3.59
CA CYS A 158 5.41 3.24 -2.49
C CYS A 158 4.78 2.73 -1.20
N HIS A 159 5.30 1.64 -0.65
CA HIS A 159 4.85 1.06 0.62
C HIS A 159 5.56 1.79 1.76
N PHE A 160 4.86 2.69 2.43
CA PHE A 160 5.35 3.37 3.63
C PHE A 160 5.36 2.40 4.80
N GLU A 161 6.35 1.49 4.80
CA GLU A 161 6.48 0.42 5.80
C GLU A 161 6.65 1.04 7.19
N ASP A 162 5.84 0.54 8.14
CA ASP A 162 5.89 0.91 9.56
C ASP A 162 5.44 2.35 9.83
N VAL A 163 4.43 2.81 9.07
CA VAL A 163 3.92 4.19 9.15
C VAL A 163 3.38 4.56 10.53
N THR A 164 2.82 3.58 11.25
CA THR A 164 2.26 3.80 12.60
C THR A 164 3.32 3.99 13.70
N ARG A 165 4.61 3.90 13.38
CA ARG A 165 5.74 4.26 14.26
C ARG A 165 6.64 5.35 13.65
N ALA A 166 6.23 5.91 12.53
CA ALA A 166 7.01 6.90 11.81
C ALA A 166 6.73 8.33 12.29
N ASP A 167 7.67 9.22 12.00
CA ASP A 167 7.50 10.65 12.14
C ASP A 167 6.71 11.18 10.93
N ILE A 168 5.41 11.39 11.12
CA ILE A 168 4.51 11.78 10.04
C ILE A 168 4.94 13.13 9.46
N HIS A 169 5.09 14.16 10.29
CA HIS A 169 5.40 15.51 9.81
C HIS A 169 6.88 15.69 9.43
N GLY A 170 7.80 15.07 10.18
CA GLY A 170 9.24 15.25 9.94
C GLY A 170 9.82 14.38 8.83
N PHE A 171 9.11 13.32 8.39
CA PHE A 171 9.60 12.44 7.31
C PHE A 171 8.52 12.04 6.31
N CYS A 172 7.38 11.50 6.76
CA CYS A 172 6.42 10.90 5.84
C CYS A 172 5.78 11.92 4.89
N LEU A 173 5.30 13.06 5.39
CA LEU A 173 4.67 14.09 4.57
C LEU A 173 5.67 14.78 3.63
N PRO A 174 6.89 15.19 4.06
CA PRO A 174 7.92 15.66 3.13
C PRO A 174 8.23 14.66 2.03
N PHE A 175 8.34 13.36 2.33
CA PHE A 175 8.57 12.33 1.33
C PHE A 175 7.37 12.20 0.38
N ALA A 176 6.14 12.15 0.89
CA ALA A 176 4.93 12.10 0.07
C ALA A 176 4.81 13.31 -0.86
N SER A 177 5.13 14.52 -0.40
CA SER A 177 5.14 15.73 -1.22
C SER A 177 6.13 15.63 -2.38
N ARG A 178 7.33 15.08 -2.15
CA ARG A 178 8.31 14.83 -3.22
C ARG A 178 7.79 13.79 -4.22
N LEU A 179 7.08 12.75 -3.77
CA LEU A 179 6.45 11.77 -4.66
C LEU A 179 5.37 12.41 -5.54
N MET A 180 4.56 13.33 -4.98
CA MET A 180 3.55 14.06 -5.77
C MET A 180 4.19 15.02 -6.78
N GLU A 181 5.34 15.57 -6.47
CA GLU A 181 6.12 16.35 -7.43
C GLU A 181 6.61 15.49 -8.60
N LEU A 182 7.19 14.33 -8.33
CA LEU A 182 7.61 13.37 -9.37
C LEU A 182 6.43 12.90 -10.23
N ALA A 183 5.27 12.63 -9.62
CA ALA A 183 4.06 12.25 -10.35
C ALA A 183 3.63 13.34 -11.35
N ARG A 184 3.69 14.61 -10.94
CA ARG A 184 3.37 15.74 -11.83
C ARG A 184 4.39 15.89 -12.96
N GLN A 185 5.68 15.79 -12.66
CA GLN A 185 6.75 15.89 -13.65
C GLN A 185 6.66 14.78 -14.70
N ALA A 186 6.41 13.55 -14.27
CA ALA A 186 6.29 12.39 -15.15
C ALA A 186 4.91 12.29 -15.85
N SER A 187 3.93 13.08 -15.43
CA SER A 187 2.52 12.91 -15.83
C SER A 187 2.00 11.48 -15.62
N MET A 188 2.48 10.82 -14.56
CA MET A 188 2.13 9.46 -14.20
C MET A 188 1.77 9.38 -12.70
N PRO A 189 0.85 8.47 -12.30
CA PRO A 189 0.54 8.29 -10.90
C PRO A 189 1.74 7.72 -10.12
N VAL A 190 1.95 8.24 -8.91
CA VAL A 190 2.78 7.63 -7.87
C VAL A 190 1.86 7.31 -6.71
N LYS A 191 1.60 6.04 -6.49
CA LYS A 191 0.67 5.58 -5.44
C LYS A 191 1.39 5.38 -4.12
N ILE A 192 0.66 5.52 -3.03
CA ILE A 192 1.19 5.33 -1.67
C ILE A 192 0.34 4.30 -0.94
N ARG A 193 0.99 3.28 -0.39
CA ARG A 193 0.39 2.33 0.54
C ARG A 193 0.89 2.62 1.95
N LEU A 194 -0.02 2.98 2.83
CA LEU A 194 0.26 3.20 4.25
C LEU A 194 0.23 1.83 4.96
N CYS A 195 1.40 1.36 5.39
CA CYS A 195 1.54 0.03 5.98
C CYS A 195 1.61 0.12 7.51
N ASP A 196 0.55 -0.29 8.18
CA ASP A 196 0.53 -0.52 9.63
C ASP A 196 1.19 -1.87 9.94
N THR A 197 2.50 -1.92 9.81
CA THR A 197 3.30 -3.14 9.87
C THR A 197 3.18 -3.86 11.21
N MET A 198 2.92 -3.13 12.29
CA MET A 198 2.81 -3.68 13.64
C MET A 198 1.36 -3.80 14.13
N GLY A 199 0.36 -3.38 13.34
CA GLY A 199 -1.03 -3.40 13.75
C GLY A 199 -1.33 -2.44 14.91
N PHE A 200 -0.65 -1.28 14.96
CA PHE A 200 -0.83 -0.29 16.03
C PHE A 200 -1.89 0.76 15.72
N GLY A 201 -2.32 0.86 14.48
CA GLY A 201 -3.34 1.81 14.06
C GLY A 201 -4.66 1.60 14.79
N VAL A 202 -5.34 2.70 15.08
CA VAL A 202 -6.66 2.70 15.72
C VAL A 202 -7.61 3.64 14.95
N PRO A 203 -8.92 3.34 14.91
CA PRO A 203 -9.91 4.12 14.15
C PRO A 203 -10.38 5.37 14.90
N TYR A 204 -9.82 5.67 16.06
CA TYR A 204 -10.27 6.79 16.88
C TYR A 204 -9.73 8.12 16.37
N ALA A 205 -10.62 9.04 16.05
CA ALA A 205 -10.28 10.35 15.53
C ALA A 205 -9.40 11.18 16.50
N GLY A 206 -9.60 11.02 17.80
CA GLY A 206 -8.80 11.70 18.83
C GLY A 206 -7.47 11.04 19.20
N ALA A 207 -7.12 9.91 18.56
CA ALA A 207 -5.80 9.32 18.77
C ALA A 207 -4.72 10.21 18.13
N ALA A 208 -3.61 10.38 18.85
CA ALA A 208 -2.49 11.15 18.34
C ALA A 208 -1.81 10.44 17.17
N LEU A 209 -1.20 11.20 16.25
CA LEU A 209 -0.30 10.67 15.24
C LEU A 209 0.96 10.06 15.89
N PRO A 210 1.45 8.93 15.39
CA PRO A 210 1.03 8.22 14.17
C PRO A 210 0.05 7.04 14.42
N ARG A 211 -0.83 7.12 15.41
CA ARG A 211 -1.74 5.99 15.75
C ARG A 211 -3.13 6.12 15.12
N SER A 212 -3.61 7.33 14.88
CA SER A 212 -4.91 7.55 14.25
C SER A 212 -4.85 7.23 12.76
N VAL A 213 -5.53 6.17 12.31
CA VAL A 213 -5.66 5.82 10.89
C VAL A 213 -6.28 6.98 10.11
N GLN A 214 -7.39 7.53 10.61
CA GLN A 214 -8.06 8.67 10.00
C GLN A 214 -7.17 9.92 9.99
N GLY A 215 -6.42 10.16 11.06
CA GLY A 215 -5.47 11.27 11.15
C GLY A 215 -4.35 11.17 10.13
N ILE A 216 -3.76 9.98 9.98
CA ILE A 216 -2.72 9.74 8.97
C ILE A 216 -3.28 9.97 7.56
N VAL A 217 -4.41 9.35 7.22
CA VAL A 217 -5.02 9.50 5.89
C VAL A 217 -5.28 10.98 5.58
N ARG A 218 -5.83 11.75 6.53
CA ARG A 218 -6.06 13.18 6.35
C ARG A 218 -4.78 13.97 6.16
N ALA A 219 -3.75 13.70 6.94
CA ALA A 219 -2.46 14.38 6.78
C ALA A 219 -1.89 14.15 5.37
N PHE A 220 -1.97 12.92 4.84
CA PHE A 220 -1.51 12.64 3.48
C PHE A 220 -2.37 13.31 2.40
N THR A 221 -3.70 13.35 2.56
CA THR A 221 -4.58 13.98 1.57
C THR A 221 -4.56 15.50 1.64
N ASP A 222 -4.66 16.05 2.84
CA ASP A 222 -4.89 17.47 3.04
C ASP A 222 -3.57 18.29 3.10
N GLU A 223 -2.46 17.71 3.60
CA GLU A 223 -1.19 18.41 3.75
C GLU A 223 -0.17 18.04 2.64
N ALA A 224 -0.05 16.75 2.27
CA ALA A 224 0.84 16.34 1.20
C ALA A 224 0.18 16.31 -0.19
N GLY A 225 -1.13 16.55 -0.26
CA GLY A 225 -1.88 16.62 -1.52
C GLY A 225 -1.98 15.29 -2.27
N VAL A 226 -1.92 14.15 -1.56
CA VAL A 226 -2.02 12.83 -2.17
C VAL A 226 -3.47 12.58 -2.59
N PRO A 227 -3.76 12.33 -3.88
CA PRO A 227 -5.12 12.00 -4.31
C PRO A 227 -5.63 10.74 -3.61
N GLY A 228 -6.85 10.76 -3.08
CA GLY A 228 -7.42 9.64 -2.33
C GLY A 228 -7.40 8.31 -3.11
N GLN A 229 -7.61 8.35 -4.43
CA GLN A 229 -7.54 7.16 -5.30
C GLN A 229 -6.11 6.60 -5.48
N TRP A 230 -5.07 7.30 -5.03
CA TRP A 230 -3.68 6.84 -5.04
C TRP A 230 -3.22 6.39 -3.65
N LEU A 231 -4.09 6.51 -2.66
CA LEU A 231 -3.79 6.18 -1.27
C LEU A 231 -4.45 4.85 -0.90
N GLU A 232 -3.70 3.97 -0.27
CA GLU A 232 -4.13 2.64 0.14
C GLU A 232 -3.71 2.38 1.59
N TRP A 233 -4.57 1.74 2.37
CA TRP A 233 -4.23 1.29 3.72
C TRP A 233 -3.96 -0.22 3.72
N HIS A 234 -2.86 -0.62 4.36
CA HIS A 234 -2.50 -2.02 4.55
C HIS A 234 -2.24 -2.26 6.05
N GLY A 235 -3.22 -2.83 6.73
CA GLY A 235 -3.18 -3.08 8.17
C GLY A 235 -2.90 -4.53 8.51
N HIS A 236 -1.97 -4.76 9.44
CA HIS A 236 -1.75 -6.08 10.06
C HIS A 236 -2.68 -6.26 11.25
N ASN A 237 -3.04 -7.51 11.54
CA ASN A 237 -3.99 -7.84 12.58
C ASN A 237 -3.37 -8.54 13.80
N ASP A 238 -2.08 -8.29 14.07
CA ASP A 238 -1.34 -8.95 15.16
C ASP A 238 -1.97 -8.72 16.54
N PHE A 239 -2.62 -7.57 16.71
CA PHE A 239 -3.32 -7.22 17.95
C PHE A 239 -4.85 -7.33 17.84
N HIS A 240 -5.37 -8.03 16.83
CA HIS A 240 -6.81 -8.23 16.59
C HIS A 240 -7.64 -6.92 16.54
N LYS A 241 -7.04 -5.83 16.06
CA LYS A 241 -7.69 -4.50 15.99
C LYS A 241 -8.39 -4.23 14.66
N VAL A 242 -8.35 -5.14 13.71
CA VAL A 242 -8.95 -4.93 12.37
C VAL A 242 -10.46 -4.79 12.41
N LEU A 243 -11.09 -5.24 13.49
CA LEU A 243 -12.54 -5.17 13.67
C LEU A 243 -13.01 -3.98 14.53
N VAL A 244 -12.09 -3.07 14.90
CA VAL A 244 -12.39 -1.92 15.76
C VAL A 244 -12.58 -0.65 14.94
#